data_61a6ca4689be2a16f8e47d7a672f0310
#
_entry.id   61a6ca4689be2a16f8e47d7a672f0310
#
_cell.length_a   1.000
_cell.length_b   1.000
_cell.length_c   1.000
_cell.angle_alpha   90.00
_cell.angle_beta   90.00
_cell.angle_gamma   90.00
#
_symmetry.space_group_name_H-M   'P 1'
#
loop_
_entity.id
_entity.type
_entity.pdbx_description
1 polymer ?
#
loop_
_entity_poly.entity_id
_entity_poly.type
_entity_poly.pdbx_seq_one_letter_code
_entity_poly.pdbx_strand_id
1 'polypeptide(L)'
;MNFCSAHRSRALFYDHRRRVCAACAVLWAIIVASPCLADCGRPAGRVEAVAIDERLDIELNDGRIVRLGGLEAPDAERGAREIANAAREFLSERLLGGNADLIQLAGGTDRWGRTVADLIVADPRDGSAGSTAAALLTAGYARVRPEFETRGCAAERLRIEEVARQQEKGIWRDPQFAVIQSSNLAELRRWARRFVVVEGMVRRVGFARSRIYLELVPRDGPTIVVARKLEAALAREGRPVAAMVGQTIRARGALDDRFGPRIEVADPTMIEIARGPDAPGEAKPNP
;
A
#
# COMPACT_ATOMS: atom_id res chain seq x y z
N MET A 1 -69.40 11.72 -45.06
CA MET A 1 -69.60 11.12 -46.41
C MET A 1 -68.82 9.82 -46.45
N ASN A 2 -69.55 8.80 -46.49
CA ASN A 2 -69.39 7.52 -47.16
C ASN A 2 -68.26 6.60 -46.71
N PHE A 3 -68.65 5.56 -46.06
CA PHE A 3 -69.11 4.24 -46.42
C PHE A 3 -68.00 3.24 -46.67
N CYS A 4 -67.97 2.26 -45.88
CA CYS A 4 -68.35 0.81 -46.10
C CYS A 4 -67.14 0.00 -46.55
N SER A 5 -66.90 -1.21 -46.22
CA SER A 5 -67.72 -2.30 -45.62
C SER A 5 -66.79 -3.47 -45.38
N ALA A 6 -67.24 -4.28 -44.45
CA ALA A 6 -66.73 -5.59 -44.06
C ALA A 6 -66.53 -6.57 -45.23
N HIS A 7 -65.63 -7.55 -45.06
CA HIS A 7 -66.03 -8.95 -45.23
C HIS A 7 -65.15 -9.96 -44.49
N ARG A 8 -65.76 -10.85 -43.81
CA ARG A 8 -65.34 -12.10 -43.19
C ARG A 8 -64.95 -13.14 -44.24
N SER A 9 -63.89 -13.96 -43.89
CA SER A 9 -64.09 -15.47 -43.95
C SER A 9 -62.76 -16.13 -43.62
N ARG A 10 -62.73 -16.81 -42.52
CA ARG A 10 -62.63 -18.26 -42.27
C ARG A 10 -61.43 -19.00 -42.86
N ALA A 11 -60.56 -19.39 -41.92
CA ALA A 11 -60.10 -20.74 -41.55
C ALA A 11 -59.34 -21.58 -42.55
N LEU A 12 -58.16 -22.04 -42.15
CA LEU A 12 -57.91 -23.47 -41.85
C LEU A 12 -56.44 -23.71 -41.67
N PHE A 13 -56.10 -24.32 -40.56
CA PHE A 13 -55.05 -25.28 -40.26
C PHE A 13 -53.94 -25.47 -41.31
N TYR A 14 -52.65 -25.30 -40.90
CA TYR A 14 -51.71 -26.44 -40.89
C TYR A 14 -50.53 -26.20 -39.99
N ASP A 15 -50.31 -27.13 -39.10
CA ASP A 15 -49.21 -27.38 -38.21
C ASP A 15 -47.91 -27.62 -39.03
N HIS A 16 -46.81 -26.97 -38.70
CA HIS A 16 -45.52 -27.66 -38.78
C HIS A 16 -44.45 -27.00 -37.91
N ARG A 17 -44.04 -27.78 -36.94
CA ARG A 17 -42.83 -27.63 -36.12
C ARG A 17 -41.64 -27.20 -36.93
N ARG A 18 -41.03 -26.07 -36.56
CA ARG A 18 -39.59 -25.91 -36.63
C ARG A 18 -39.10 -25.13 -35.42
N ARG A 19 -38.51 -25.90 -34.50
CA ARG A 19 -37.71 -25.38 -33.39
C ARG A 19 -36.48 -24.68 -34.00
N VAL A 20 -36.41 -23.37 -33.85
CA VAL A 20 -35.19 -22.65 -34.01
C VAL A 20 -34.73 -22.21 -32.60
N CYS A 21 -33.80 -22.98 -32.08
CA CYS A 21 -33.03 -22.59 -30.90
C CYS A 21 -32.26 -21.32 -31.21
N ALA A 22 -32.74 -20.16 -30.82
CA ALA A 22 -31.92 -18.96 -30.72
C ALA A 22 -31.08 -19.10 -29.46
N ALA A 23 -29.88 -19.67 -29.62
CA ALA A 23 -28.84 -19.62 -28.60
C ALA A 23 -28.38 -18.17 -28.52
N CYS A 24 -28.94 -17.40 -27.57
CA CYS A 24 -28.32 -16.15 -27.14
C CYS A 24 -27.01 -16.49 -26.42
N ALA A 25 -25.92 -16.49 -27.17
CA ALA A 25 -24.58 -16.46 -26.61
C ALA A 25 -24.38 -15.08 -25.99
N VAL A 26 -24.67 -14.96 -24.68
CA VAL A 26 -24.23 -13.83 -23.88
C VAL A 26 -22.72 -13.96 -23.73
N LEU A 27 -21.96 -13.28 -24.58
CA LEU A 27 -20.55 -13.04 -24.36
C LEU A 27 -20.42 -12.16 -23.12
N TRP A 28 -20.17 -12.77 -21.98
CA TRP A 28 -19.63 -12.09 -20.84
C TRP A 28 -18.19 -11.69 -21.19
N ALA A 29 -18.02 -10.46 -21.61
CA ALA A 29 -16.71 -9.85 -21.65
C ALA A 29 -16.24 -9.74 -20.18
N ILE A 30 -15.43 -10.68 -19.75
CA ILE A 30 -14.64 -10.56 -18.52
C ILE A 30 -13.70 -9.39 -18.79
N ILE A 31 -14.11 -8.20 -18.35
CA ILE A 31 -13.19 -7.07 -18.21
C ILE A 31 -12.26 -7.49 -17.09
N VAL A 32 -11.15 -8.11 -17.46
CA VAL A 32 -10.00 -8.24 -16.58
C VAL A 32 -9.55 -6.80 -16.32
N ALA A 33 -10.03 -6.23 -15.21
CA ALA A 33 -9.49 -4.99 -14.69
C ALA A 33 -8.02 -5.29 -14.41
N SER A 34 -7.16 -4.94 -15.34
CA SER A 34 -5.72 -4.90 -15.10
C SER A 34 -5.56 -4.06 -13.82
N PRO A 35 -4.86 -4.57 -12.80
CA PRO A 35 -4.57 -3.75 -11.64
C PRO A 35 -3.90 -2.48 -12.17
N CYS A 36 -4.52 -1.37 -11.90
CA CYS A 36 -4.01 -0.07 -12.27
C CYS A 36 -2.66 0.09 -11.54
N LEU A 37 -1.57 -0.25 -12.21
CA LEU A 37 -0.20 0.04 -11.77
C LEU A 37 0.05 1.55 -11.74
N ALA A 38 -1.01 2.31 -11.96
CA ALA A 38 -1.01 3.74 -12.11
C ALA A 38 -1.04 4.43 -10.77
N ASP A 39 -0.33 5.43 -10.68
CA ASP A 39 -0.29 6.61 -9.85
C ASP A 39 0.90 6.74 -8.89
N CYS A 40 1.83 5.80 -8.86
CA CYS A 40 3.04 6.00 -8.10
C CYS A 40 4.09 6.85 -8.84
N GLY A 41 4.15 6.78 -10.17
CA GLY A 41 5.21 7.45 -10.91
C GLY A 41 5.00 7.47 -12.42
N ARG A 42 6.05 7.86 -13.16
CA ARG A 42 6.03 7.95 -14.62
C ARG A 42 7.05 6.98 -15.21
N PRO A 43 6.71 6.29 -16.32
CA PRO A 43 7.68 5.49 -17.05
C PRO A 43 8.89 6.34 -17.46
N ALA A 44 10.10 5.84 -17.18
CA ALA A 44 11.36 6.52 -17.44
C ALA A 44 12.36 5.66 -18.23
N GLY A 45 11.85 4.65 -18.93
CA GLY A 45 12.62 3.79 -19.82
C GLY A 45 12.89 2.41 -19.25
N ARG A 46 13.49 1.58 -20.10
CA ARG A 46 13.95 0.23 -19.75
C ARG A 46 15.39 0.26 -19.30
N VAL A 47 15.70 -0.45 -18.24
CA VAL A 47 17.00 -0.48 -17.58
C VAL A 47 17.39 -1.91 -17.21
N GLU A 48 18.65 -2.12 -16.89
CA GLU A 48 19.19 -3.38 -16.37
C GLU A 48 19.84 -3.10 -15.01
N ALA A 49 19.52 -3.92 -14.02
CA ALA A 49 20.17 -3.85 -12.71
C ALA A 49 21.48 -4.67 -12.75
N VAL A 50 22.59 -4.05 -12.34
CA VAL A 50 23.92 -4.67 -12.38
C VAL A 50 24.43 -5.05 -11.01
N ALA A 51 23.99 -4.35 -9.94
CA ALA A 51 24.36 -4.67 -8.56
C ALA A 51 23.29 -4.22 -7.57
N ILE A 52 23.29 -4.82 -6.38
CA ILE A 52 22.41 -4.44 -5.26
C ILE A 52 23.29 -4.40 -4.00
N ASP A 53 23.31 -3.25 -3.34
CA ASP A 53 24.10 -3.05 -2.14
C ASP A 53 23.43 -3.54 -0.85
N GLU A 54 24.09 -3.38 0.29
CA GLU A 54 23.59 -3.80 1.61
C GLU A 54 22.38 -3.00 2.11
N ARG A 55 22.09 -1.84 1.48
CA ARG A 55 20.95 -0.98 1.79
C ARG A 55 19.77 -1.21 0.85
N LEU A 56 19.91 -2.20 -0.05
CA LEU A 56 18.99 -2.49 -1.13
C LEU A 56 18.91 -1.35 -2.18
N ASP A 57 19.95 -0.53 -2.28
CA ASP A 57 20.11 0.39 -3.39
C ASP A 57 20.56 -0.40 -4.62
N ILE A 58 19.96 -0.11 -5.77
CA ILE A 58 20.12 -0.87 -7.01
C ILE A 58 20.95 -0.04 -7.99
N GLU A 59 22.08 -0.56 -8.38
CA GLU A 59 22.91 0.03 -9.43
C GLU A 59 22.40 -0.41 -10.81
N LEU A 60 22.24 0.54 -11.72
CA LEU A 60 21.80 0.32 -13.08
C LEU A 60 22.98 0.35 -14.06
N ASN A 61 22.79 -0.29 -15.22
CA ASN A 61 23.78 -0.34 -16.30
C ASN A 61 24.18 1.03 -16.88
N ASP A 62 23.41 2.07 -16.64
CA ASP A 62 23.70 3.46 -17.03
C ASP A 62 24.39 4.28 -15.91
N GLY A 63 24.75 3.65 -14.81
CA GLY A 63 25.43 4.26 -13.66
C GLY A 63 24.50 4.96 -12.65
N ARG A 64 23.20 4.98 -12.88
CA ARG A 64 22.27 5.48 -11.87
C ARG A 64 22.15 4.51 -10.71
N ILE A 65 21.97 5.05 -9.51
CA ILE A 65 21.60 4.28 -8.33
C ILE A 65 20.14 4.52 -8.04
N VAL A 66 19.35 3.46 -7.95
CA VAL A 66 17.92 3.50 -7.64
C VAL A 66 17.69 3.12 -6.19
N ARG A 67 16.96 3.97 -5.50
CA ARG A 67 16.31 3.66 -4.21
C ARG A 67 14.83 3.35 -4.46
N LEU A 68 14.39 2.19 -4.02
CA LEU A 68 12.96 1.87 -4.06
C LEU A 68 12.20 2.80 -3.11
N GLY A 69 11.36 3.67 -3.67
CA GLY A 69 10.67 4.69 -2.88
C GLY A 69 9.56 4.10 -2.00
N GLY A 70 9.31 4.75 -0.86
CA GLY A 70 8.21 4.42 0.04
C GLY A 70 8.37 3.13 0.83
N LEU A 71 9.59 2.64 0.97
CA LEU A 71 9.92 1.44 1.73
C LEU A 71 10.88 1.74 2.88
N GLU A 72 10.70 1.07 3.99
CA GLU A 72 11.66 0.92 5.07
C GLU A 72 12.20 -0.51 5.02
N ALA A 73 13.41 -0.66 4.53
CA ALA A 73 14.09 -1.93 4.46
C ALA A 73 14.72 -2.33 5.80
N PRO A 74 14.95 -3.62 6.07
CA PRO A 74 15.72 -4.07 7.21
C PRO A 74 17.17 -3.57 7.08
N ASP A 75 17.73 -3.12 8.20
CA ASP A 75 19.08 -2.54 8.27
C ASP A 75 20.02 -3.52 8.99
N ALA A 76 21.01 -4.02 8.26
CA ALA A 76 21.99 -4.98 8.76
C ALA A 76 22.83 -4.43 9.93
N GLU A 77 23.16 -3.12 9.91
CA GLU A 77 23.94 -2.46 10.95
C GLU A 77 23.13 -2.28 12.24
N ARG A 78 21.79 -2.34 12.14
CA ARG A 78 20.86 -2.18 13.25
C ARG A 78 20.28 -3.49 13.80
N GLY A 79 20.95 -4.60 13.51
CA GLY A 79 20.63 -5.91 14.09
C GLY A 79 19.72 -6.79 13.23
N ALA A 80 19.39 -6.37 12.00
CA ALA A 80 18.55 -7.13 11.08
C ALA A 80 19.34 -7.80 9.94
N ARG A 81 20.60 -8.17 10.18
CA ARG A 81 21.54 -8.65 9.15
C ARG A 81 21.01 -9.85 8.35
N GLU A 82 20.49 -10.85 9.02
CA GLU A 82 20.02 -12.06 8.36
C GLU A 82 18.89 -11.75 7.39
N ILE A 83 17.89 -11.00 7.84
CA ILE A 83 16.74 -10.66 7.01
C ILE A 83 17.08 -9.61 5.95
N ALA A 84 18.05 -8.73 6.20
CA ALA A 84 18.57 -7.81 5.19
C ALA A 84 19.28 -8.56 4.06
N ASN A 85 20.06 -9.60 4.39
CA ASN A 85 20.68 -10.47 3.40
C ASN A 85 19.65 -11.23 2.57
N ALA A 86 18.61 -11.79 3.23
CA ALA A 86 17.53 -12.48 2.52
C ALA A 86 16.75 -11.52 1.58
N ALA A 87 16.52 -10.28 2.00
CA ALA A 87 15.91 -9.26 1.17
C ALA A 87 16.78 -8.91 -0.06
N ARG A 88 18.10 -8.81 0.13
CA ARG A 88 19.05 -8.55 -0.97
C ARG A 88 19.10 -9.73 -1.95
N GLU A 89 19.16 -10.96 -1.45
CA GLU A 89 19.13 -12.16 -2.28
C GLU A 89 17.84 -12.23 -3.11
N PHE A 90 16.69 -12.01 -2.49
CA PHE A 90 15.39 -11.94 -3.16
C PHE A 90 15.37 -10.89 -4.29
N LEU A 91 15.95 -9.71 -4.06
CA LEU A 91 16.06 -8.69 -5.10
C LEU A 91 17.03 -9.10 -6.20
N SER A 92 18.16 -9.71 -5.84
CA SER A 92 19.17 -10.17 -6.78
C SER A 92 18.62 -11.20 -7.76
N GLU A 93 17.91 -12.19 -7.25
CA GLU A 93 17.24 -13.21 -8.07
C GLU A 93 16.18 -12.63 -9.02
N ARG A 94 15.56 -11.53 -8.62
CA ARG A 94 14.47 -10.92 -9.38
C ARG A 94 14.93 -9.91 -10.42
N LEU A 95 16.03 -9.23 -10.17
CA LEU A 95 16.46 -8.07 -10.96
C LEU A 95 17.73 -8.31 -11.78
N LEU A 96 18.71 -9.05 -11.25
CA LEU A 96 19.98 -9.20 -11.93
C LEU A 96 19.89 -10.08 -13.16
N GLY A 97 20.52 -9.64 -14.24
CA GLY A 97 20.52 -10.35 -15.53
C GLY A 97 19.22 -10.22 -16.34
N GLY A 98 18.28 -9.37 -15.87
CA GLY A 98 17.02 -9.09 -16.56
C GLY A 98 16.80 -7.60 -16.81
N ASN A 99 15.85 -7.30 -17.70
CA ASN A 99 15.41 -5.93 -17.95
C ASN A 99 14.25 -5.59 -17.03
N ALA A 100 14.21 -4.34 -16.58
CA ALA A 100 13.11 -3.76 -15.81
C ALA A 100 12.62 -2.47 -16.47
N ASP A 101 11.34 -2.18 -16.34
CA ASP A 101 10.80 -0.87 -16.68
C ASP A 101 10.91 0.05 -15.46
N LEU A 102 11.68 1.12 -15.59
CA LEU A 102 11.89 2.12 -14.54
C LEU A 102 10.67 3.02 -14.45
N ILE A 103 10.05 3.06 -13.27
CA ILE A 103 8.98 3.99 -12.93
C ILE A 103 9.53 5.04 -11.97
N GLN A 104 9.88 6.20 -12.50
CA GLN A 104 10.39 7.30 -11.70
C GLN A 104 9.27 7.93 -10.86
N LEU A 105 9.50 8.02 -9.56
CA LEU A 105 8.55 8.62 -8.63
C LEU A 105 8.70 10.16 -8.60
N ALA A 106 7.71 10.85 -8.04
CA ALA A 106 7.75 12.30 -7.88
C ALA A 106 9.03 12.72 -7.11
N GLY A 107 9.61 13.88 -7.47
CA GLY A 107 10.87 14.32 -6.84
C GLY A 107 12.14 13.87 -7.57
N GLY A 108 12.08 12.78 -8.31
CA GLY A 108 13.16 12.30 -9.19
C GLY A 108 14.37 11.73 -8.45
N THR A 109 15.15 12.57 -7.76
CA THR A 109 16.32 12.15 -6.98
C THR A 109 16.23 12.60 -5.53
N ASP A 110 16.79 11.79 -4.64
CA ASP A 110 16.91 12.16 -3.23
C ASP A 110 18.17 13.03 -3.00
N ARG A 111 18.36 13.47 -1.74
CA ARG A 111 19.49 14.33 -1.34
C ARG A 111 20.88 13.68 -1.50
N TRP A 112 20.94 12.39 -1.73
CA TRP A 112 22.19 11.66 -1.98
C TRP A 112 22.42 11.37 -3.46
N GLY A 113 21.56 11.90 -4.35
CA GLY A 113 21.64 11.74 -5.80
C GLY A 113 21.08 10.41 -6.31
N ARG A 114 20.43 9.60 -5.46
CA ARG A 114 19.79 8.36 -5.90
C ARG A 114 18.46 8.64 -6.58
N THR A 115 18.19 7.97 -7.67
CA THR A 115 16.88 8.01 -8.33
C THR A 115 15.85 7.32 -7.45
N VAL A 116 14.79 8.04 -7.07
CA VAL A 116 13.67 7.46 -6.33
C VAL A 116 12.68 6.88 -7.33
N ALA A 117 12.59 5.56 -7.36
CA ALA A 117 11.82 4.86 -8.39
C ALA A 117 11.21 3.55 -7.87
N ASP A 118 10.39 2.93 -8.68
CA ASP A 118 10.06 1.52 -8.64
C ASP A 118 10.55 0.84 -9.92
N LEU A 119 10.79 -0.45 -9.87
CA LEU A 119 11.18 -1.27 -11.02
C LEU A 119 10.09 -2.29 -11.28
N ILE A 120 9.57 -2.29 -12.49
CA ILE A 120 8.58 -3.27 -12.92
C ILE A 120 9.31 -4.36 -13.70
N VAL A 121 9.18 -5.58 -13.21
CA VAL A 121 9.81 -6.77 -13.83
C VAL A 121 8.77 -7.84 -14.07
N ALA A 122 9.04 -8.70 -15.04
CA ALA A 122 8.24 -9.90 -15.24
C ALA A 122 8.45 -10.87 -14.07
N ASP A 123 7.37 -11.42 -13.52
CA ASP A 123 7.48 -12.50 -12.54
C ASP A 123 7.98 -13.76 -13.27
N PRO A 124 9.05 -14.40 -12.81
CA PRO A 124 9.61 -15.58 -13.47
C PRO A 124 8.66 -16.79 -13.46
N ARG A 125 7.62 -16.78 -12.62
CA ARG A 125 6.67 -17.90 -12.49
C ARG A 125 5.56 -17.87 -13.52
N ASP A 126 5.05 -16.68 -13.86
CA ASP A 126 3.88 -16.53 -14.73
C ASP A 126 4.05 -15.45 -15.81
N GLY A 127 5.20 -14.75 -15.83
CA GLY A 127 5.49 -13.68 -16.78
C GLY A 127 4.71 -12.39 -16.54
N SER A 128 3.90 -12.30 -15.48
CA SER A 128 3.16 -11.08 -15.16
C SER A 128 4.10 -9.94 -14.77
N ALA A 129 3.81 -8.73 -15.23
CA ALA A 129 4.57 -7.55 -14.85
C ALA A 129 4.21 -7.15 -13.42
N GLY A 130 5.21 -7.01 -12.55
CA GLY A 130 5.02 -6.69 -11.15
C GLY A 130 6.00 -5.68 -10.58
N SER A 131 5.50 -4.86 -9.65
CA SER A 131 6.29 -3.90 -8.88
C SER A 131 7.28 -4.61 -7.96
N THR A 132 8.54 -4.23 -8.03
CA THR A 132 9.59 -4.74 -7.13
C THR A 132 9.32 -4.32 -5.68
N ALA A 133 8.84 -3.10 -5.47
CA ALA A 133 8.43 -2.65 -4.14
C ALA A 133 7.28 -3.47 -3.57
N ALA A 134 6.26 -3.78 -4.38
CA ALA A 134 5.15 -4.63 -3.96
C ALA A 134 5.60 -6.07 -3.68
N ALA A 135 6.55 -6.60 -4.45
CA ALA A 135 7.11 -7.94 -4.24
C ALA A 135 7.85 -8.04 -2.88
N LEU A 136 8.67 -7.03 -2.53
CA LEU A 136 9.33 -6.97 -1.23
C LEU A 136 8.33 -6.92 -0.07
N LEU A 137 7.27 -6.12 -0.20
CA LEU A 137 6.21 -6.05 0.81
C LEU A 137 5.47 -7.38 0.94
N THR A 138 5.14 -8.04 -0.19
CA THR A 138 4.45 -9.34 -0.22
C THR A 138 5.29 -10.45 0.44
N ALA A 139 6.60 -10.42 0.23
CA ALA A 139 7.54 -11.35 0.86
C ALA A 139 7.82 -11.02 2.34
N GLY A 140 7.40 -9.83 2.80
CA GLY A 140 7.69 -9.33 4.14
C GLY A 140 9.14 -8.88 4.32
N TYR A 141 9.81 -8.42 3.28
CA TYR A 141 11.18 -7.93 3.36
C TYR A 141 11.29 -6.40 3.49
N ALA A 142 10.17 -5.71 3.60
CA ALA A 142 10.12 -4.28 3.85
C ALA A 142 8.81 -3.90 4.56
N ARG A 143 8.81 -2.69 5.16
CA ARG A 143 7.59 -2.00 5.63
C ARG A 143 7.31 -0.81 4.74
N VAL A 144 6.05 -0.42 4.66
CA VAL A 144 5.68 0.83 4.00
C VAL A 144 6.18 2.01 4.83
N ARG A 145 6.97 2.86 4.17
CA ARG A 145 7.38 4.16 4.68
C ARG A 145 6.74 5.23 3.81
N PRO A 146 5.61 5.81 4.25
CA PRO A 146 4.92 6.80 3.45
C PRO A 146 5.82 8.01 3.18
N GLU A 147 5.93 8.35 1.92
CA GLU A 147 6.66 9.51 1.40
C GLU A 147 5.73 10.26 0.43
N PHE A 148 5.98 11.54 0.23
CA PHE A 148 5.20 12.34 -0.71
C PHE A 148 5.19 11.70 -2.11
N GLU A 149 6.32 11.16 -2.52
CA GLU A 149 6.57 10.57 -3.84
C GLU A 149 5.73 9.31 -4.09
N THR A 150 5.30 8.62 -3.04
CA THR A 150 4.58 7.34 -3.13
C THR A 150 3.13 7.42 -2.66
N ARG A 151 2.61 8.62 -2.46
CA ARG A 151 1.25 8.82 -1.93
C ARG A 151 0.18 8.12 -2.77
N GLY A 152 0.30 8.16 -4.10
CA GLY A 152 -0.68 7.56 -5.01
C GLY A 152 -0.84 6.05 -4.86
N CYS A 153 0.22 5.33 -4.48
CA CYS A 153 0.17 3.87 -4.29
C CYS A 153 0.23 3.43 -2.82
N ALA A 154 0.25 4.38 -1.87
CA ALA A 154 0.43 4.05 -0.46
C ALA A 154 -0.70 3.15 0.09
N ALA A 155 -1.94 3.39 -0.29
CA ALA A 155 -3.09 2.60 0.18
C ALA A 155 -3.02 1.13 -0.28
N GLU A 156 -2.55 0.88 -1.50
CA GLU A 156 -2.34 -0.47 -2.01
C GLU A 156 -1.17 -1.16 -1.29
N ARG A 157 -0.05 -0.46 -1.16
CA ARG A 157 1.13 -0.98 -0.45
C ARG A 157 0.84 -1.32 1.00
N LEU A 158 0.05 -0.51 1.69
CA LEU A 158 -0.40 -0.78 3.05
C LEU A 158 -1.27 -2.04 3.15
N ARG A 159 -2.11 -2.30 2.14
CA ARG A 159 -2.89 -3.56 2.08
C ARG A 159 -2.00 -4.78 1.86
N ILE A 160 -1.00 -4.67 0.98
CA ILE A 160 -0.02 -5.74 0.75
C ILE A 160 0.75 -6.03 2.04
N GLU A 161 1.25 -4.99 2.69
CA GLU A 161 1.95 -5.09 3.97
C GLU A 161 1.09 -5.76 5.04
N GLU A 162 -0.19 -5.37 5.14
CA GLU A 162 -1.13 -5.95 6.12
C GLU A 162 -1.25 -7.46 5.97
N VAL A 163 -1.37 -7.95 4.73
CA VAL A 163 -1.43 -9.39 4.44
C VAL A 163 -0.13 -10.09 4.85
N ALA A 164 1.02 -9.52 4.50
CA ALA A 164 2.32 -10.07 4.87
C ALA A 164 2.50 -10.12 6.40
N ARG A 165 2.04 -9.08 7.10
CA ARG A 165 2.07 -8.98 8.56
C ARG A 165 1.17 -10.03 9.23
N GLN A 166 -0.06 -10.21 8.75
CA GLN A 166 -1.00 -11.21 9.26
C GLN A 166 -0.49 -12.64 9.05
N GLN A 167 0.31 -12.85 8.00
CA GLN A 167 0.96 -14.13 7.68
C GLN A 167 2.34 -14.28 8.34
N GLU A 168 2.76 -13.33 9.16
CA GLU A 168 4.06 -13.32 9.86
C GLU A 168 5.24 -13.57 8.91
N LYS A 169 5.21 -12.98 7.71
CA LYS A 169 6.27 -13.15 6.71
C LYS A 169 7.49 -12.27 7.02
N GLY A 170 8.66 -12.81 6.76
CA GLY A 170 9.93 -12.08 6.80
C GLY A 170 10.12 -11.28 8.09
N ILE A 171 10.25 -9.96 8.01
CA ILE A 171 10.45 -9.05 9.15
C ILE A 171 9.35 -9.14 10.20
N TRP A 172 8.16 -9.58 9.84
CA TRP A 172 7.01 -9.62 10.77
C TRP A 172 7.09 -10.72 11.82
N ARG A 173 8.08 -11.63 11.69
CA ARG A 173 8.45 -12.61 12.75
C ARG A 173 9.40 -12.02 13.77
N ASP A 174 10.10 -10.95 13.42
CA ASP A 174 11.10 -10.35 14.31
C ASP A 174 10.45 -9.25 15.16
N PRO A 175 10.53 -9.35 16.51
CA PRO A 175 9.93 -8.37 17.42
C PRO A 175 10.35 -6.91 17.16
N GLN A 176 11.54 -6.68 16.58
CA GLN A 176 12.01 -5.31 16.30
C GLN A 176 11.16 -4.60 15.24
N PHE A 177 10.41 -5.33 14.41
CA PHE A 177 9.53 -4.78 13.39
C PHE A 177 8.06 -4.83 13.77
N ALA A 178 7.73 -5.40 14.93
CA ALA A 178 6.36 -5.56 15.39
C ALA A 178 5.65 -4.21 15.50
N VAL A 179 4.32 -4.26 15.40
CA VAL A 179 3.46 -3.11 15.73
C VAL A 179 3.47 -2.93 17.23
N ILE A 180 3.93 -1.78 17.70
CA ILE A 180 4.05 -1.48 19.13
C ILE A 180 2.70 -0.98 19.65
N GLN A 181 2.17 -1.62 20.67
CA GLN A 181 0.97 -1.12 21.34
C GLN A 181 1.28 0.16 22.10
N SER A 182 0.43 1.18 21.98
CA SER A 182 0.65 2.51 22.58
C SER A 182 0.80 2.46 24.11
N SER A 183 0.28 1.44 24.77
CA SER A 183 0.43 1.20 26.21
C SER A 183 1.79 0.64 26.62
N ASN A 184 2.57 0.08 25.67
CA ASN A 184 3.88 -0.50 25.94
C ASN A 184 4.99 0.56 25.89
N LEU A 185 5.06 1.39 26.93
CA LEU A 185 6.02 2.50 27.02
C LEU A 185 7.48 2.03 27.06
N ALA A 186 7.72 0.83 27.60
CA ALA A 186 9.06 0.26 27.66
C ALA A 186 9.59 -0.03 26.25
N GLU A 187 8.75 -0.64 25.41
CA GLU A 187 9.10 -0.94 24.02
C GLU A 187 9.24 0.34 23.19
N LEU A 188 8.37 1.33 23.38
CA LEU A 188 8.50 2.62 22.72
C LEU A 188 9.85 3.30 23.04
N ARG A 189 10.29 3.29 24.31
CA ARG A 189 11.59 3.85 24.71
C ARG A 189 12.76 3.07 24.08
N ARG A 190 12.64 1.76 24.00
CA ARG A 190 13.66 0.89 23.40
C ARG A 190 13.90 1.24 21.92
N TRP A 191 12.84 1.60 21.20
CA TRP A 191 12.88 1.91 19.77
C TRP A 191 12.91 3.41 19.45
N ALA A 192 13.24 4.25 20.43
CA ALA A 192 13.44 5.68 20.22
C ALA A 192 14.42 5.96 19.07
N ARG A 193 14.12 6.97 18.26
CA ARG A 193 14.89 7.40 17.07
C ARG A 193 14.90 6.39 15.91
N ARG A 194 14.04 5.36 15.98
CA ARG A 194 13.82 4.41 14.89
C ARG A 194 12.47 4.64 14.22
N PHE A 195 12.35 4.15 13.01
CA PHE A 195 11.06 4.06 12.35
C PHE A 195 10.25 2.95 13.03
N VAL A 196 9.05 3.27 13.49
CA VAL A 196 8.15 2.36 14.18
C VAL A 196 6.74 2.44 13.60
N VAL A 197 5.94 1.42 13.91
CA VAL A 197 4.49 1.41 13.71
C VAL A 197 3.87 1.28 15.10
N VAL A 198 3.11 2.28 15.50
CA VAL A 198 2.44 2.32 16.81
C VAL A 198 0.94 2.22 16.63
N GLU A 199 0.30 1.35 17.38
CA GLU A 199 -1.15 1.17 17.37
C GLU A 199 -1.75 1.52 18.72
N GLY A 200 -2.88 2.23 18.71
CA GLY A 200 -3.59 2.57 19.92
C GLY A 200 -4.86 3.36 19.67
N MET A 201 -5.73 3.37 20.69
CA MET A 201 -6.97 4.15 20.64
C MET A 201 -6.69 5.61 20.91
N VAL A 202 -7.21 6.50 20.07
CA VAL A 202 -7.15 7.94 20.28
C VAL A 202 -8.04 8.31 21.46
N ARG A 203 -7.44 8.77 22.56
CA ARG A 203 -8.14 9.17 23.79
C ARG A 203 -8.55 10.63 23.76
N ARG A 204 -7.74 11.48 23.14
CA ARG A 204 -7.98 12.91 23.06
C ARG A 204 -7.37 13.51 21.79
N VAL A 205 -8.02 14.52 21.25
CA VAL A 205 -7.50 15.36 20.17
C VAL A 205 -7.33 16.78 20.70
N GLY A 206 -6.11 17.30 20.63
CA GLY A 206 -5.76 18.66 20.98
C GLY A 206 -5.45 19.48 19.74
N PHE A 207 -5.93 20.71 19.66
CA PHE A 207 -5.68 21.62 18.55
C PHE A 207 -4.79 22.78 18.97
N ALA A 208 -3.71 23.01 18.24
CA ALA A 208 -2.89 24.19 18.34
C ALA A 208 -2.86 24.93 17.00
N ARG A 209 -2.19 26.09 16.95
CA ARG A 209 -2.15 26.94 15.75
C ARG A 209 -1.63 26.21 14.51
N SER A 210 -0.55 25.44 14.64
CA SER A 210 0.13 24.76 13.52
C SER A 210 0.11 23.24 13.60
N ARG A 211 -0.37 22.66 14.69
CA ARG A 211 -0.31 21.22 14.99
C ARG A 211 -1.59 20.72 15.61
N ILE A 212 -1.87 19.45 15.41
CA ILE A 212 -2.93 18.69 16.05
C ILE A 212 -2.25 17.53 16.78
N TYR A 213 -2.68 17.26 17.98
CA TYR A 213 -2.12 16.22 18.86
C TYR A 213 -3.16 15.13 19.08
N LEU A 214 -2.85 13.90 18.65
CA LEU A 214 -3.65 12.73 18.95
C LEU A 214 -2.98 11.99 20.10
N GLU A 215 -3.59 12.01 21.26
CA GLU A 215 -3.08 11.33 22.46
C GLU A 215 -3.65 9.91 22.49
N LEU A 216 -2.76 8.91 22.45
CA LEU A 216 -3.14 7.50 22.49
C LEU A 216 -3.21 6.98 23.93
N VAL A 217 -2.38 7.52 24.81
CA VAL A 217 -2.38 7.19 26.25
C VAL A 217 -2.29 8.51 27.02
N PRO A 218 -3.12 8.70 28.07
CA PRO A 218 -3.06 9.92 28.88
C PRO A 218 -1.70 10.13 29.57
N ARG A 219 -1.28 11.38 29.69
CA ARG A 219 -0.05 11.85 30.35
C ARG A 219 1.22 11.47 29.59
N ASP A 220 1.87 10.34 29.94
CA ASP A 220 3.23 10.00 29.48
C ASP A 220 3.25 9.10 28.22
N GLY A 221 2.11 8.85 27.61
CA GLY A 221 1.97 7.98 26.46
C GLY A 221 2.36 8.64 25.12
N PRO A 222 2.38 7.83 24.05
CA PRO A 222 2.74 8.33 22.73
C PRO A 222 1.69 9.30 22.20
N THR A 223 2.21 10.38 21.61
CA THR A 223 1.40 11.39 20.93
C THR A 223 1.71 11.39 19.43
N ILE A 224 0.66 11.33 18.62
CA ILE A 224 0.80 11.49 17.17
C ILE A 224 0.57 12.97 16.85
N VAL A 225 1.60 13.60 16.30
CA VAL A 225 1.61 15.04 16.01
C VAL A 225 1.36 15.24 14.52
N VAL A 226 0.20 15.77 14.19
CA VAL A 226 -0.22 16.02 12.81
C VAL A 226 -0.04 17.49 12.47
N ALA A 227 0.65 17.79 11.37
CA ALA A 227 0.72 19.16 10.87
C ALA A 227 -0.69 19.67 10.51
N ARG A 228 -1.09 20.85 10.97
CA ARG A 228 -2.44 21.41 10.74
C ARG A 228 -2.83 21.46 9.26
N LYS A 229 -1.88 21.71 8.38
CA LYS A 229 -2.09 21.71 6.93
C LYS A 229 -2.59 20.37 6.35
N LEU A 230 -2.42 19.26 7.06
CA LEU A 230 -2.85 17.92 6.64
C LEU A 230 -4.31 17.61 7.03
N GLU A 231 -4.94 18.44 7.88
CA GLU A 231 -6.30 18.20 8.39
C GLU A 231 -7.32 18.02 7.26
N ALA A 232 -7.28 18.94 6.28
CA ALA A 232 -8.18 18.88 5.12
C ALA A 232 -7.91 17.66 4.23
N ALA A 233 -6.66 17.21 4.11
CA ALA A 233 -6.33 16.02 3.34
C ALA A 233 -6.85 14.75 4.04
N LEU A 234 -6.64 14.63 5.34
CA LEU A 234 -7.18 13.53 6.15
C LEU A 234 -8.72 13.48 6.08
N ALA A 235 -9.39 14.63 6.14
CA ALA A 235 -10.84 14.68 6.05
C ALA A 235 -11.35 14.24 4.67
N ARG A 236 -10.69 14.64 3.58
CA ARG A 236 -11.04 14.20 2.21
C ARG A 236 -10.85 12.70 1.99
N GLU A 237 -9.92 12.09 2.70
CA GLU A 237 -9.68 10.65 2.68
C GLU A 237 -10.58 9.88 3.68
N GLY A 238 -11.64 10.51 4.18
CA GLY A 238 -12.59 9.89 5.12
C GLY A 238 -12.07 9.71 6.55
N ARG A 239 -10.98 10.40 6.90
CA ARG A 239 -10.33 10.31 8.22
C ARG A 239 -10.27 11.69 8.92
N PRO A 240 -11.42 12.35 9.15
CA PRO A 240 -11.42 13.64 9.84
C PRO A 240 -10.88 13.49 11.26
N VAL A 241 -9.89 14.30 11.61
CA VAL A 241 -9.11 14.16 12.85
C VAL A 241 -10.01 14.21 14.09
N ALA A 242 -11.03 15.07 14.08
CA ALA A 242 -11.96 15.18 15.22
C ALA A 242 -12.77 13.89 15.46
N ALA A 243 -13.04 13.11 14.41
CA ALA A 243 -13.76 11.84 14.51
C ALA A 243 -12.87 10.65 14.91
N MET A 244 -11.56 10.85 15.04
CA MET A 244 -10.65 9.78 15.47
C MET A 244 -10.74 9.45 16.96
N VAL A 245 -11.34 10.32 17.79
CA VAL A 245 -11.52 10.01 19.23
C VAL A 245 -12.34 8.72 19.37
N GLY A 246 -11.82 7.80 20.18
CA GLY A 246 -12.39 6.47 20.38
C GLY A 246 -12.06 5.45 19.29
N GLN A 247 -11.44 5.87 18.19
CA GLN A 247 -10.98 4.94 17.15
C GLN A 247 -9.57 4.44 17.47
N THR A 248 -9.30 3.19 17.12
CA THR A 248 -7.94 2.67 17.10
C THR A 248 -7.27 3.08 15.81
N ILE A 249 -6.13 3.73 15.93
CA ILE A 249 -5.30 4.12 14.78
C ILE A 249 -3.97 3.38 14.80
N ARG A 250 -3.39 3.24 13.63
CA ARG A 250 -2.01 2.82 13.45
C ARG A 250 -1.25 3.99 12.82
N ALA A 251 -0.24 4.49 13.53
CA ALA A 251 0.63 5.55 13.06
C ALA A 251 2.05 5.03 12.86
N ARG A 252 2.69 5.46 11.79
CA ARG A 252 4.04 5.05 11.43
C ARG A 252 4.96 6.22 11.21
N GLY A 253 6.22 6.09 11.60
CA GLY A 253 7.21 7.15 11.45
C GLY A 253 8.39 7.02 12.41
N ALA A 254 9.31 7.97 12.34
CA ALA A 254 10.40 8.06 13.30
C ALA A 254 9.86 8.45 14.68
N LEU A 255 10.23 7.66 15.68
CA LEU A 255 9.82 7.91 17.07
C LEU A 255 10.79 8.90 17.71
N ASP A 256 10.32 10.11 18.03
CA ASP A 256 11.05 11.09 18.83
C ASP A 256 10.68 10.92 20.31
N ASP A 257 11.69 10.92 21.17
CA ASP A 257 11.54 10.74 22.63
C ASP A 257 11.96 11.95 23.45
N ARG A 258 12.38 13.05 22.82
CA ARG A 258 12.95 14.23 23.52
C ARG A 258 11.99 14.89 24.52
N PHE A 259 10.68 14.81 24.26
CA PHE A 259 9.62 15.36 25.12
C PHE A 259 8.49 14.34 25.31
N GLY A 260 8.86 13.07 25.51
CA GLY A 260 7.97 11.93 25.51
C GLY A 260 7.79 11.34 24.11
N PRO A 261 7.33 10.08 24.04
CA PRO A 261 7.23 9.36 22.76
C PRO A 261 6.29 10.09 21.80
N ARG A 262 6.75 10.42 20.60
CA ARG A 262 5.91 11.03 19.58
C ARG A 262 6.31 10.60 18.16
N ILE A 263 5.32 10.60 17.28
CA ILE A 263 5.51 10.46 15.85
C ILE A 263 4.98 11.72 15.17
N GLU A 264 5.82 12.41 14.41
CA GLU A 264 5.40 13.53 13.57
C GLU A 264 4.90 13.02 12.23
N VAL A 265 3.65 13.32 11.91
CA VAL A 265 2.98 12.96 10.68
C VAL A 265 3.19 14.05 9.64
N ALA A 266 3.97 13.73 8.62
CA ALA A 266 4.28 14.60 7.49
C ALA A 266 3.39 14.31 6.27
N ASP A 267 2.77 13.13 6.22
CA ASP A 267 1.89 12.67 5.15
C ASP A 267 0.64 11.99 5.73
N PRO A 268 -0.56 12.22 5.14
CA PRO A 268 -1.80 11.58 5.62
C PRO A 268 -1.72 10.06 5.67
N THR A 269 -0.99 9.42 4.75
CA THR A 269 -0.86 7.96 4.67
C THR A 269 -0.02 7.34 5.80
N MET A 270 0.61 8.18 6.65
CA MET A 270 1.27 7.74 7.89
C MET A 270 0.29 7.35 9.01
N ILE A 271 -1.00 7.64 8.85
CA ILE A 271 -2.05 7.25 9.81
C ILE A 271 -3.06 6.36 9.11
N GLU A 272 -3.36 5.23 9.70
CA GLU A 272 -4.42 4.32 9.28
C GLU A 272 -5.44 4.17 10.41
N ILE A 273 -6.72 4.01 10.06
CA ILE A 273 -7.70 3.52 11.03
C ILE A 273 -7.51 2.00 11.10
N ALA A 274 -7.08 1.52 12.25
CA ALA A 274 -6.93 0.08 12.46
C ALA A 274 -8.31 -0.55 12.50
N ARG A 275 -8.57 -1.49 11.62
CA ARG A 275 -9.79 -2.30 11.69
C ARG A 275 -9.61 -3.27 12.85
N GLY A 276 -10.57 -3.26 13.79
CA GLY A 276 -10.61 -4.28 14.84
C GLY A 276 -10.77 -5.67 14.21
N PRO A 277 -10.44 -6.74 14.94
CA PRO A 277 -10.61 -8.11 14.47
C PRO A 277 -12.07 -8.44 14.08
N ASP A 278 -13.04 -7.65 14.53
CA ASP A 278 -14.47 -7.83 14.26
C ASP A 278 -15.04 -6.88 13.19
N ALA A 279 -14.22 -6.13 12.45
CA ALA A 279 -14.74 -5.36 11.33
C ALA A 279 -15.24 -6.32 10.24
N PRO A 280 -16.50 -6.19 9.75
CA PRO A 280 -17.02 -7.08 8.72
C PRO A 280 -16.10 -7.00 7.50
N GLY A 281 -15.37 -8.08 7.28
CA GLY A 281 -14.58 -8.27 6.08
C GLY A 281 -15.50 -8.24 4.87
N GLU A 282 -15.04 -7.67 3.77
CA GLU A 282 -15.64 -7.92 2.46
C GLU A 282 -15.91 -9.41 2.32
N ALA A 283 -17.14 -9.75 1.96
CA ALA A 283 -17.60 -11.12 1.81
C ALA A 283 -16.57 -11.91 0.99
N LYS A 284 -16.09 -13.02 1.57
CA LYS A 284 -15.32 -14.00 0.83
C LYS A 284 -16.11 -14.34 -0.44
N PRO A 285 -15.49 -14.35 -1.62
CA PRO A 285 -16.16 -14.95 -2.77
C PRO A 285 -16.47 -16.40 -2.40
N ASN A 286 -17.73 -16.74 -2.50
CA ASN A 286 -18.26 -18.07 -2.24
C ASN A 286 -17.58 -19.05 -3.22
N PRO A 287 -17.23 -20.28 -2.80
CA PRO A 287 -16.52 -21.27 -3.60
C PRO A 287 -17.25 -21.70 -4.86
#